data_579704ecd3fa3bee2ba6105ef3654243
#
_entry.id   579704ecd3fa3bee2ba6105ef3654243
#
_cell.length_a   1.000
_cell.length_b   1.000
_cell.length_c   1.000
_cell.angle_alpha   90.00
_cell.angle_beta   90.00
_cell.angle_gamma   90.00
#
_symmetry.space_group_name_H-M   'P 1'
#
loop_
_entity.id
_entity.type
_entity.pdbx_description
1 polymer ?
#
loop_
_entity_poly.entity_id
_entity_poly.type
_entity_poly.pdbx_seq_one_letter_code
_entity_poly.pdbx_strand_id
1 'polypeptide(L)'
;MKKVLVLDFGGQYNLLVARRVRECGVYCEIKPYTMSMDDIRAFDPAAIIFTGGPATVFEPNAPALDNAIFELGLPILGICYGQQLMIHQLGGACRRAEVREYGKVELTHDGTSLLFDGVEPTSICWMSHGVEVERLSPGFRAIAHTAGCAYAAIENADRKLYGVQFHPEVLHTVHGTEILKDFLYKVCGLAPEWSMANYVSEAIEEVRAKVGSGKVLLALSGGVDSAVAAALLYRAVGEQLTCIFVDHGLLRKDEGDQVERAMHDCLGMRIVRVNAQERFLTKLAGISEPERKRKIIGEEFIRVFEAEAKKLGRVDFLAQGTIYPDVVESGVGGESVVIKSHHNVGGLPDHVDFKEIIEPLRRLFKDEVRQLGIELGLPESLVWRQPFPGPGLAIRVIGDITEEKLHIVREADAIFREEVAKAGLERSINQYFAALTNLRSVGVMGDERTYDYAIALRAVETQDFMTADFSRLQWELLDTVSRRIVNEVKGVNRILYDVTSKPPATVELE
;
A
#
# COMPACT_ATOMS: atom_id res chain seq x y z
N MET A 1 -23.61 -4.19 -6.72
CA MET A 1 -23.05 -2.94 -6.12
C MET A 1 -22.72 -1.96 -7.23
N LYS A 2 -23.12 -0.67 -7.09
CA LYS A 2 -22.75 0.41 -8.02
C LYS A 2 -21.27 0.75 -7.83
N LYS A 3 -20.54 1.05 -8.92
CA LYS A 3 -19.11 1.28 -8.90
C LYS A 3 -18.70 2.55 -9.64
N VAL A 4 -17.62 3.17 -9.20
CA VAL A 4 -17.03 4.37 -9.80
C VAL A 4 -15.80 3.97 -10.63
N LEU A 5 -15.69 4.53 -11.82
CA LEU A 5 -14.49 4.39 -12.65
C LEU A 5 -13.56 5.58 -12.41
N VAL A 6 -12.34 5.32 -12.00
CA VAL A 6 -11.28 6.33 -11.86
C VAL A 6 -10.34 6.19 -13.06
N LEU A 7 -10.32 7.18 -13.95
CA LEU A 7 -9.41 7.21 -15.10
C LEU A 7 -8.09 7.89 -14.71
N ASP A 8 -7.01 7.15 -14.87
CA ASP A 8 -5.65 7.57 -14.51
C ASP A 8 -4.96 8.28 -15.66
N PHE A 9 -4.57 9.53 -15.44
CA PHE A 9 -3.80 10.37 -16.37
C PHE A 9 -2.30 10.46 -16.01
N GLY A 10 -1.80 9.53 -15.20
CA GLY A 10 -0.38 9.46 -14.82
C GLY A 10 -0.02 10.38 -13.65
N GLY A 11 -0.99 10.88 -12.90
CA GLY A 11 -0.76 11.69 -11.71
C GLY A 11 -0.24 10.87 -10.53
N GLN A 12 0.53 11.50 -9.66
CA GLN A 12 1.09 10.84 -8.47
C GLN A 12 0.03 10.51 -7.38
N TYR A 13 -1.18 11.10 -7.47
CA TYR A 13 -2.25 10.92 -6.47
C TYR A 13 -3.39 10.01 -6.93
N ASN A 14 -3.26 9.31 -8.06
CA ASN A 14 -4.32 8.46 -8.63
C ASN A 14 -4.82 7.36 -7.66
N LEU A 15 -3.89 6.64 -7.01
CA LEU A 15 -4.21 5.64 -5.98
C LEU A 15 -4.90 6.29 -4.77
N LEU A 16 -4.52 7.52 -4.42
CA LEU A 16 -5.11 8.24 -3.30
C LEU A 16 -6.54 8.66 -3.60
N VAL A 17 -6.86 9.08 -4.84
CA VAL A 17 -8.24 9.34 -5.27
C VAL A 17 -9.11 8.11 -5.06
N ALA A 18 -8.69 6.96 -5.57
CA ALA A 18 -9.45 5.71 -5.41
C ALA A 18 -9.62 5.32 -3.94
N ARG A 19 -8.55 5.46 -3.15
CA ARG A 19 -8.59 5.18 -1.71
C ARG A 19 -9.62 6.08 -1.00
N ARG A 20 -9.65 7.39 -1.28
CA ARG A 20 -10.64 8.31 -0.70
C ARG A 20 -12.08 7.97 -1.09
N VAL A 21 -12.32 7.59 -2.35
CA VAL A 21 -13.64 7.12 -2.79
C VAL A 21 -14.07 5.89 -1.98
N ARG A 22 -13.18 4.95 -1.74
CA ARG A 22 -13.47 3.74 -0.94
C ARG A 22 -13.65 4.04 0.55
N GLU A 23 -12.90 4.96 1.11
CA GLU A 23 -13.10 5.47 2.46
C GLU A 23 -14.48 6.15 2.62
N CYS A 24 -15.06 6.67 1.54
CA CYS A 24 -16.45 7.09 1.49
C CYS A 24 -17.45 5.93 1.32
N GLY A 25 -17.05 4.68 1.46
CA GLY A 25 -17.93 3.52 1.35
C GLY A 25 -18.43 3.23 -0.06
N VAL A 26 -17.77 3.71 -1.10
CA VAL A 26 -18.12 3.48 -2.51
C VAL A 26 -17.02 2.71 -3.21
N TYR A 27 -17.38 1.60 -3.86
CA TYR A 27 -16.42 0.81 -4.63
C TYR A 27 -15.96 1.55 -5.89
N CYS A 28 -14.66 1.53 -6.17
CA CYS A 28 -14.10 2.08 -7.40
C CYS A 28 -12.94 1.24 -7.91
N GLU A 29 -12.66 1.36 -9.21
CA GLU A 29 -11.46 0.81 -9.85
C GLU A 29 -10.73 1.88 -10.65
N ILE A 30 -9.40 1.81 -10.62
CA ILE A 30 -8.53 2.64 -11.45
C ILE A 30 -8.30 1.91 -12.79
N LYS A 31 -8.47 2.62 -13.88
CA LYS A 31 -8.14 2.17 -15.23
C LYS A 31 -7.36 3.28 -15.95
N PRO A 32 -6.51 2.92 -16.94
CA PRO A 32 -5.81 3.94 -17.73
C PRO A 32 -6.79 4.80 -18.51
N TYR A 33 -6.45 6.05 -18.74
CA TYR A 33 -7.25 6.95 -19.58
C TYR A 33 -7.42 6.42 -21.02
N THR A 34 -6.55 5.50 -21.46
CA THR A 34 -6.60 4.83 -22.76
C THR A 34 -7.65 3.73 -22.86
N MET A 35 -8.42 3.47 -21.77
CA MET A 35 -9.51 2.50 -21.78
C MET A 35 -10.51 2.81 -22.90
N SER A 36 -10.88 1.80 -23.71
CA SER A 36 -11.80 2.00 -24.82
C SER A 36 -13.22 2.33 -24.35
N MET A 37 -14.00 3.03 -25.18
CA MET A 37 -15.40 3.33 -24.87
C MET A 37 -16.26 2.07 -24.70
N ASP A 38 -15.93 1.00 -25.41
CA ASP A 38 -16.63 -0.28 -25.27
C ASP A 38 -16.33 -0.95 -23.93
N ASP A 39 -15.07 -0.88 -23.47
CA ASP A 39 -14.68 -1.37 -22.15
C ASP A 39 -15.29 -0.52 -21.04
N ILE A 40 -15.41 0.82 -21.22
CA ILE A 40 -16.08 1.70 -20.25
C ILE A 40 -17.58 1.34 -20.15
N ARG A 41 -18.25 1.09 -21.28
CA ARG A 41 -19.65 0.64 -21.29
C ARG A 41 -19.79 -0.75 -20.65
N ALA A 42 -18.89 -1.68 -20.95
CA ALA A 42 -18.89 -3.02 -20.36
C ALA A 42 -18.57 -2.98 -18.85
N PHE A 43 -17.76 -2.03 -18.39
CA PHE A 43 -17.51 -1.79 -16.97
C PHE A 43 -18.76 -1.30 -16.24
N ASP A 44 -19.69 -0.63 -16.92
CA ASP A 44 -20.98 -0.11 -16.40
C ASP A 44 -20.78 0.77 -15.14
N PRO A 45 -20.02 1.89 -15.23
CA PRO A 45 -19.81 2.77 -14.09
C PRO A 45 -21.05 3.59 -13.75
N ALA A 46 -21.28 3.84 -12.47
CA ALA A 46 -22.31 4.76 -12.00
C ALA A 46 -21.83 6.23 -12.01
N ALA A 47 -20.52 6.44 -12.00
CA ALA A 47 -19.87 7.74 -12.12
C ALA A 47 -18.43 7.57 -12.57
N ILE A 48 -17.82 8.65 -13.07
CA ILE A 48 -16.43 8.64 -13.52
C ILE A 48 -15.66 9.76 -12.83
N ILE A 49 -14.40 9.49 -12.42
CA ILE A 49 -13.48 10.51 -11.90
C ILE A 49 -12.25 10.53 -12.80
N PHE A 50 -11.88 11.71 -13.29
CA PHE A 50 -10.64 11.96 -14.00
C PHE A 50 -9.60 12.45 -12.99
N THR A 51 -8.46 11.77 -12.89
CA THR A 51 -7.39 12.16 -11.96
C THR A 51 -6.61 13.37 -12.46
N GLY A 52 -5.72 13.88 -11.61
CA GLY A 52 -4.64 14.76 -12.04
C GLY A 52 -3.65 14.06 -12.95
N GLY A 53 -2.79 14.83 -13.62
CA GLY A 53 -1.74 14.33 -14.49
C GLY A 53 -0.63 15.36 -14.69
N PRO A 54 0.59 14.92 -15.10
CA PRO A 54 1.73 15.81 -15.28
C PRO A 54 1.71 16.58 -16.61
N ALA A 55 0.82 16.21 -17.52
CA ALA A 55 0.77 16.79 -18.86
C ALA A 55 0.06 18.15 -18.89
N THR A 56 0.24 18.87 -19.99
CA THR A 56 -0.44 20.13 -20.29
C THR A 56 -1.45 19.90 -21.40
N VAL A 57 -2.75 20.17 -21.17
CA VAL A 57 -3.87 19.78 -22.04
C VAL A 57 -3.81 20.30 -23.48
N PHE A 58 -3.07 21.38 -23.75
CA PHE A 58 -2.91 21.98 -25.09
C PHE A 58 -1.57 21.62 -25.76
N GLU A 59 -0.76 20.76 -25.14
CA GLU A 59 0.49 20.29 -25.77
C GLU A 59 0.21 19.14 -26.74
N PRO A 60 1.00 19.01 -27.83
CA PRO A 60 0.92 17.87 -28.72
C PRO A 60 1.13 16.55 -27.92
N ASN A 61 0.30 15.56 -28.17
CA ASN A 61 0.30 14.26 -27.49
C ASN A 61 -0.13 14.30 -26.00
N ALA A 62 -0.78 15.38 -25.55
CA ALA A 62 -1.39 15.37 -24.23
C ALA A 62 -2.43 14.23 -24.12
N PRO A 63 -2.53 13.53 -22.98
CA PRO A 63 -3.57 12.56 -22.74
C PRO A 63 -4.96 13.12 -23.02
N ALA A 64 -5.72 12.50 -23.91
CA ALA A 64 -7.06 12.94 -24.30
C ALA A 64 -8.02 11.74 -24.29
N LEU A 65 -9.31 12.01 -24.21
CA LEU A 65 -10.39 11.03 -24.22
C LEU A 65 -11.21 11.12 -25.51
N ASP A 66 -11.92 10.03 -25.82
CA ASP A 66 -13.00 10.12 -26.77
C ASP A 66 -14.14 11.00 -26.18
N ASN A 67 -14.55 12.04 -26.90
CA ASN A 67 -15.60 12.96 -26.45
C ASN A 67 -16.94 12.24 -26.18
N ALA A 68 -17.16 11.04 -26.72
CA ALA A 68 -18.32 10.22 -26.43
C ALA A 68 -18.49 9.90 -24.95
N ILE A 69 -17.42 10.00 -24.13
CA ILE A 69 -17.49 9.82 -22.69
C ILE A 69 -18.41 10.86 -22.01
N PHE A 70 -18.42 12.09 -22.50
CA PHE A 70 -19.27 13.16 -22.00
C PHE A 70 -20.75 13.02 -22.41
N GLU A 71 -21.04 12.12 -23.36
CA GLU A 71 -22.39 11.83 -23.85
C GLU A 71 -23.01 10.59 -23.18
N LEU A 72 -22.29 9.94 -22.26
CA LEU A 72 -22.79 8.79 -21.48
C LEU A 72 -23.90 9.17 -20.50
N GLY A 73 -24.09 10.47 -20.22
CA GLY A 73 -25.07 10.93 -19.22
C GLY A 73 -24.71 10.59 -17.77
N LEU A 74 -23.45 10.18 -17.53
CA LEU A 74 -22.94 9.83 -16.21
C LEU A 74 -22.38 11.07 -15.49
N PRO A 75 -22.47 11.13 -14.16
CA PRO A 75 -21.75 12.14 -13.38
C PRO A 75 -20.24 11.99 -13.57
N ILE A 76 -19.55 13.12 -13.84
CA ILE A 76 -18.10 13.17 -14.02
C ILE A 76 -17.51 14.23 -13.11
N LEU A 77 -16.44 13.87 -12.35
CA LEU A 77 -15.59 14.79 -11.59
C LEU A 77 -14.19 14.83 -12.19
N GLY A 78 -13.75 15.98 -12.67
CA GLY A 78 -12.38 16.21 -13.11
C GLY A 78 -11.53 16.84 -11.98
N ILE A 79 -10.39 16.24 -11.64
CA ILE A 79 -9.46 16.75 -10.63
C ILE A 79 -8.22 17.28 -11.34
N CYS A 80 -7.84 18.53 -11.11
CA CYS A 80 -6.65 19.18 -11.62
C CYS A 80 -6.56 19.04 -13.17
N TYR A 81 -5.69 18.19 -13.70
CA TYR A 81 -5.63 17.89 -15.13
C TYR A 81 -7.00 17.45 -15.69
N GLY A 82 -7.75 16.64 -14.96
CA GLY A 82 -9.08 16.16 -15.37
C GLY A 82 -10.08 17.30 -15.56
N GLN A 83 -10.05 18.35 -14.73
CA GLN A 83 -10.85 19.57 -14.94
C GLN A 83 -10.44 20.29 -16.21
N GLN A 84 -9.13 20.49 -16.39
CA GLN A 84 -8.58 21.20 -17.55
C GLN A 84 -8.91 20.47 -18.85
N LEU A 85 -8.76 19.13 -18.87
CA LEU A 85 -9.08 18.28 -20.00
C LEU A 85 -10.56 18.40 -20.40
N MET A 86 -11.46 18.29 -19.42
CA MET A 86 -12.90 18.41 -19.65
C MET A 86 -13.25 19.75 -20.28
N ILE A 87 -12.73 20.84 -19.74
CA ILE A 87 -12.96 22.18 -20.29
C ILE A 87 -12.36 22.33 -21.70
N HIS A 88 -11.15 21.89 -21.92
CA HIS A 88 -10.48 21.95 -23.22
C HIS A 88 -11.25 21.17 -24.30
N GLN A 89 -11.64 19.94 -24.00
CA GLN A 89 -12.37 19.08 -24.96
C GLN A 89 -13.82 19.54 -25.23
N LEU A 90 -14.44 20.25 -24.30
CA LEU A 90 -15.82 20.77 -24.47
C LEU A 90 -15.86 22.20 -25.03
N GLY A 91 -14.75 22.71 -25.59
CA GLY A 91 -14.70 23.98 -26.32
C GLY A 91 -14.38 25.21 -25.47
N GLY A 92 -13.93 25.04 -24.25
CA GLY A 92 -13.33 26.07 -23.43
C GLY A 92 -11.85 26.32 -23.80
N ALA A 93 -11.13 27.02 -22.94
CA ALA A 93 -9.69 27.30 -23.14
C ALA A 93 -8.93 27.18 -21.82
N CYS A 94 -7.70 26.67 -21.91
CA CYS A 94 -6.73 26.65 -20.82
C CYS A 94 -5.46 27.39 -21.22
N ARG A 95 -4.81 27.99 -20.25
CA ARG A 95 -3.52 28.71 -20.44
C ARG A 95 -2.52 28.37 -19.36
N ARG A 96 -1.27 28.73 -19.55
CA ARG A 96 -0.29 28.72 -18.47
C ARG A 96 -0.68 29.82 -17.47
N ALA A 97 -0.73 29.46 -16.19
CA ALA A 97 -1.09 30.38 -15.13
C ALA A 97 -0.04 31.51 -15.01
N GLU A 98 -0.51 32.74 -14.84
CA GLU A 98 0.36 33.90 -14.57
C GLU A 98 1.02 33.74 -13.18
N VAL A 99 0.23 33.30 -12.21
CA VAL A 99 0.66 32.97 -10.86
C VAL A 99 0.42 31.49 -10.65
N ARG A 100 1.50 30.73 -10.46
CA ARG A 100 1.42 29.29 -10.14
C ARG A 100 1.00 29.13 -8.69
N GLU A 101 0.18 28.12 -8.42
CA GLU A 101 -0.23 27.80 -7.06
C GLU A 101 0.27 26.41 -6.67
N TYR A 102 1.11 26.35 -5.64
CA TYR A 102 1.63 25.10 -5.06
C TYR A 102 1.52 25.15 -3.55
N GLY A 103 0.89 24.13 -2.97
CA GLY A 103 0.73 24.01 -1.54
C GLY A 103 -0.65 24.45 -1.03
N LYS A 104 -0.70 24.92 0.21
CA LYS A 104 -1.93 25.35 0.90
C LYS A 104 -2.37 26.71 0.41
N VAL A 105 -3.60 26.80 -0.12
CA VAL A 105 -4.20 28.02 -0.63
C VAL A 105 -5.62 28.15 -0.06
N GLU A 106 -6.07 29.38 0.19
CA GLU A 106 -7.42 29.66 0.63
C GLU A 106 -8.39 29.56 -0.55
N LEU A 107 -9.42 28.74 -0.41
CA LEU A 107 -10.51 28.50 -1.36
C LEU A 107 -11.76 29.20 -0.86
N THR A 108 -12.45 29.96 -1.72
CA THR A 108 -13.78 30.53 -1.44
C THR A 108 -14.78 29.99 -2.44
N HIS A 109 -15.96 29.54 -1.97
CA HIS A 109 -17.03 29.05 -2.82
C HIS A 109 -18.34 29.85 -2.63
N ASP A 110 -19.22 29.81 -3.62
CA ASP A 110 -20.47 30.58 -3.63
C ASP A 110 -21.62 29.96 -2.83
N GLY A 111 -21.44 28.74 -2.31
CA GLY A 111 -22.44 28.00 -1.52
C GLY A 111 -23.64 27.49 -2.30
N THR A 112 -23.67 27.61 -3.64
CA THR A 112 -24.84 27.27 -4.48
C THR A 112 -24.75 25.88 -5.13
N SER A 113 -23.56 25.26 -5.08
CA SER A 113 -23.31 23.93 -5.68
C SER A 113 -23.52 22.83 -4.66
N LEU A 114 -24.07 21.69 -5.12
CA LEU A 114 -24.15 20.46 -4.33
C LEU A 114 -22.76 19.92 -3.92
N LEU A 115 -21.70 20.30 -4.66
CA LEU A 115 -20.33 19.86 -4.38
C LEU A 115 -19.77 20.43 -3.06
N PHE A 116 -20.33 21.56 -2.58
CA PHE A 116 -19.90 22.25 -1.36
C PHE A 116 -21.03 22.33 -0.31
N ASP A 117 -22.01 21.42 -0.36
CA ASP A 117 -23.13 21.46 0.56
C ASP A 117 -22.72 21.04 1.98
N GLY A 118 -22.76 22.00 2.89
CA GLY A 118 -22.29 21.84 4.27
C GLY A 118 -20.80 22.10 4.48
N VAL A 119 -20.09 22.52 3.45
CA VAL A 119 -18.71 23.00 3.55
C VAL A 119 -18.71 24.48 3.92
N GLU A 120 -17.76 24.91 4.75
CA GLU A 120 -17.62 26.32 5.11
C GLU A 120 -17.25 27.17 3.88
N PRO A 121 -17.83 28.40 3.73
CA PRO A 121 -17.60 29.24 2.55
C PRO A 121 -16.14 29.50 2.20
N THR A 122 -15.26 29.48 3.19
CA THR A 122 -13.83 29.68 3.02
C THR A 122 -13.06 28.56 3.75
N SER A 123 -12.15 27.90 3.05
CA SER A 123 -11.36 26.80 3.61
C SER A 123 -9.99 26.68 2.95
N ILE A 124 -9.11 25.84 3.47
CA ILE A 124 -7.79 25.58 2.88
C ILE A 124 -7.88 24.37 1.94
N CYS A 125 -7.40 24.55 0.72
CA CYS A 125 -7.20 23.48 -0.25
C CYS A 125 -5.74 23.32 -0.64
N TRP A 126 -5.39 22.18 -1.24
CA TRP A 126 -4.06 21.90 -1.77
C TRP A 126 -4.05 22.11 -3.28
N MET A 127 -3.30 23.11 -3.72
CA MET A 127 -3.07 23.39 -5.12
C MET A 127 -1.73 22.80 -5.59
N SER A 128 -1.69 22.37 -6.84
CA SER A 128 -0.47 21.87 -7.49
C SER A 128 -0.58 22.06 -9.02
N HIS A 129 -0.60 23.32 -9.49
CA HIS A 129 -0.79 23.57 -10.90
C HIS A 129 0.01 24.76 -11.45
N GLY A 130 0.40 24.64 -12.72
CA GLY A 130 0.98 25.73 -13.52
C GLY A 130 0.17 26.03 -14.78
N VAL A 131 -0.98 25.37 -14.95
CA VAL A 131 -1.98 25.57 -16.02
C VAL A 131 -3.33 25.79 -15.36
N GLU A 132 -4.12 26.69 -15.90
CA GLU A 132 -5.44 27.06 -15.40
C GLU A 132 -6.46 27.14 -16.53
N VAL A 133 -7.74 27.06 -16.20
CA VAL A 133 -8.83 27.36 -17.11
C VAL A 133 -8.84 28.88 -17.35
N GLU A 134 -8.80 29.28 -18.62
CA GLU A 134 -8.87 30.66 -19.06
C GLU A 134 -10.33 31.07 -19.40
N ARG A 135 -11.04 30.16 -20.07
CA ARG A 135 -12.42 30.39 -20.51
C ARG A 135 -13.23 29.11 -20.37
N LEU A 136 -14.34 29.18 -19.68
CA LEU A 136 -15.26 28.07 -19.50
C LEU A 136 -15.88 27.61 -20.82
N SER A 137 -16.21 26.33 -20.90
CA SER A 137 -17.05 25.76 -21.95
C SER A 137 -18.51 26.21 -21.78
N PRO A 138 -19.30 26.23 -22.86
CA PRO A 138 -20.74 26.55 -22.78
C PRO A 138 -21.47 25.68 -21.73
N GLY A 139 -22.31 26.34 -20.92
CA GLY A 139 -23.11 25.68 -19.87
C GLY A 139 -22.36 25.44 -18.55
N PHE A 140 -21.04 25.71 -18.46
CA PHE A 140 -20.34 25.70 -17.20
C PHE A 140 -20.38 27.05 -16.49
N ARG A 141 -20.35 27.00 -15.15
CA ARG A 141 -20.15 28.15 -14.27
C ARG A 141 -19.05 27.90 -13.26
N ALA A 142 -18.43 28.97 -12.77
CA ALA A 142 -17.56 28.91 -11.62
C ALA A 142 -18.38 28.72 -10.34
N ILE A 143 -17.89 27.87 -9.43
CA ILE A 143 -18.51 27.63 -8.12
C ILE A 143 -17.54 27.86 -6.96
N ALA A 144 -16.23 27.95 -7.24
CA ALA A 144 -15.20 28.35 -6.27
C ALA A 144 -14.02 28.99 -6.97
N HIS A 145 -13.29 29.81 -6.22
CA HIS A 145 -12.08 30.51 -6.66
C HIS A 145 -11.04 30.62 -5.55
N THR A 146 -9.79 30.90 -5.92
CA THR A 146 -8.73 31.36 -5.04
C THR A 146 -8.27 32.74 -5.46
N ALA A 147 -7.30 33.31 -4.75
CA ALA A 147 -6.70 34.59 -5.15
C ALA A 147 -6.00 34.54 -6.54
N GLY A 148 -5.45 33.35 -6.90
CA GLY A 148 -4.70 33.14 -8.14
C GLY A 148 -5.46 32.35 -9.22
N CYS A 149 -6.57 31.69 -8.89
CA CYS A 149 -7.32 30.82 -9.80
C CYS A 149 -8.83 31.16 -9.77
N ALA A 150 -9.32 31.79 -10.83
CA ALA A 150 -10.73 32.21 -10.94
C ALA A 150 -11.70 31.00 -11.06
N TYR A 151 -11.22 29.87 -11.53
CA TYR A 151 -12.00 28.65 -11.77
C TYR A 151 -11.43 27.49 -10.95
N ALA A 152 -11.27 27.70 -9.64
CA ALA A 152 -10.78 26.67 -8.74
C ALA A 152 -11.75 25.49 -8.59
N ALA A 153 -13.07 25.75 -8.78
CA ALA A 153 -14.06 24.71 -9.02
C ALA A 153 -15.14 25.19 -9.99
N ILE A 154 -15.66 24.28 -10.78
CA ILE A 154 -16.62 24.53 -11.85
C ILE A 154 -17.69 23.44 -11.91
N GLU A 155 -18.86 23.78 -12.45
CA GLU A 155 -19.89 22.77 -12.72
C GLU A 155 -20.71 23.09 -13.98
N ASN A 156 -21.23 22.03 -14.59
CA ASN A 156 -22.38 22.01 -15.47
C ASN A 156 -23.40 21.04 -14.84
N ALA A 157 -24.28 21.58 -13.99
CA ALA A 157 -25.16 20.77 -13.16
C ALA A 157 -26.18 19.97 -14.01
N ASP A 158 -26.64 20.52 -15.13
CA ASP A 158 -27.57 19.84 -16.04
C ASP A 158 -26.98 18.56 -16.64
N ARG A 159 -25.69 18.59 -16.94
CA ARG A 159 -24.95 17.45 -17.48
C ARG A 159 -24.24 16.63 -16.39
N LYS A 160 -24.34 17.04 -15.12
CA LYS A 160 -23.60 16.44 -13.96
C LYS A 160 -22.09 16.39 -14.16
N LEU A 161 -21.51 17.42 -14.78
CA LEU A 161 -20.09 17.57 -15.00
C LEU A 161 -19.52 18.57 -13.99
N TYR A 162 -18.56 18.12 -13.19
CA TYR A 162 -17.94 18.89 -12.11
C TYR A 162 -16.42 18.87 -12.28
N GLY A 163 -15.77 19.93 -11.88
CA GLY A 163 -14.31 20.01 -11.89
C GLY A 163 -13.75 20.78 -10.71
N VAL A 164 -12.60 20.35 -10.21
CA VAL A 164 -11.82 21.04 -9.18
C VAL A 164 -10.36 21.13 -9.61
N GLN A 165 -9.76 22.32 -9.50
CA GLN A 165 -8.36 22.53 -9.81
C GLN A 165 -7.44 22.03 -8.68
N PHE A 166 -7.93 22.05 -7.45
CA PHE A 166 -7.23 21.55 -6.27
C PHE A 166 -7.38 20.03 -6.13
N HIS A 167 -6.66 19.46 -5.17
CA HIS A 167 -6.64 18.03 -4.89
C HIS A 167 -7.49 17.72 -3.63
N PRO A 168 -8.75 17.30 -3.77
CA PRO A 168 -9.60 16.92 -2.62
C PRO A 168 -9.14 15.63 -1.94
N GLU A 169 -8.36 14.78 -2.63
CA GLU A 169 -7.88 13.50 -2.14
C GLU A 169 -6.75 13.62 -1.11
N VAL A 170 -6.03 14.75 -1.05
CA VAL A 170 -4.92 14.93 -0.11
C VAL A 170 -5.37 15.51 1.22
N LEU A 171 -4.71 15.11 2.32
CA LEU A 171 -5.05 15.54 3.69
C LEU A 171 -4.95 17.06 3.93
N HIS A 172 -4.21 17.76 3.08
CA HIS A 172 -4.03 19.21 3.20
C HIS A 172 -5.22 20.02 2.66
N THR A 173 -6.15 19.38 1.95
CA THR A 173 -7.45 19.95 1.63
C THR A 173 -8.40 19.63 2.80
N VAL A 174 -8.71 20.63 3.60
CA VAL A 174 -9.40 20.46 4.90
C VAL A 174 -10.74 19.74 4.75
N HIS A 175 -11.55 20.11 3.76
CA HIS A 175 -12.86 19.52 3.48
C HIS A 175 -12.86 18.58 2.25
N GLY A 176 -11.69 18.02 1.90
CA GLY A 176 -11.59 17.18 0.70
C GLY A 176 -12.47 15.94 0.72
N THR A 177 -12.60 15.31 1.88
CA THR A 177 -13.46 14.14 2.06
C THR A 177 -14.95 14.49 1.96
N GLU A 178 -15.36 15.63 2.51
CA GLU A 178 -16.74 16.13 2.43
C GLU A 178 -17.11 16.43 0.97
N ILE A 179 -16.25 17.11 0.22
CA ILE A 179 -16.42 17.40 -1.21
C ILE A 179 -16.57 16.12 -2.02
N LEU A 180 -15.74 15.10 -1.76
CA LEU A 180 -15.86 13.80 -2.43
C LEU A 180 -17.16 13.08 -2.05
N LYS A 181 -17.60 13.13 -0.79
CA LYS A 181 -18.90 12.59 -0.36
C LYS A 181 -20.06 13.32 -1.04
N ASP A 182 -20.00 14.63 -1.16
CA ASP A 182 -21.04 15.41 -1.83
C ASP A 182 -21.16 15.04 -3.31
N PHE A 183 -20.03 14.87 -4.00
CA PHE A 183 -20.05 14.33 -5.35
C PHE A 183 -20.66 12.93 -5.40
N LEU A 184 -20.18 12.00 -4.58
CA LEU A 184 -20.62 10.60 -4.61
C LEU A 184 -22.09 10.42 -4.20
N TYR A 185 -22.53 11.11 -3.14
CA TYR A 185 -23.85 10.86 -2.56
C TYR A 185 -24.90 11.80 -3.14
N LYS A 186 -24.62 13.11 -3.24
CA LYS A 186 -25.61 14.12 -3.64
C LYS A 186 -25.70 14.27 -5.16
N VAL A 187 -24.56 14.29 -5.85
CA VAL A 187 -24.52 14.40 -7.32
C VAL A 187 -24.79 13.05 -7.98
N CYS A 188 -24.08 11.98 -7.55
CA CYS A 188 -24.19 10.66 -8.17
C CYS A 188 -25.34 9.81 -7.62
N GLY A 189 -25.90 10.15 -6.44
CA GLY A 189 -26.95 9.37 -5.78
C GLY A 189 -26.48 7.97 -5.37
N LEU A 190 -25.20 7.84 -5.01
CA LEU A 190 -24.61 6.58 -4.52
C LEU A 190 -24.82 6.46 -3.01
N ALA A 191 -24.84 5.23 -2.51
CA ALA A 191 -24.89 4.92 -1.09
C ALA A 191 -23.57 4.26 -0.65
N PRO A 192 -23.17 4.37 0.63
CA PRO A 192 -21.98 3.74 1.17
C PRO A 192 -22.17 2.22 1.38
N GLU A 193 -22.18 1.46 0.30
CA GLU A 193 -22.40 0.00 0.30
C GLU A 193 -21.12 -0.81 0.39
N TRP A 194 -19.96 -0.17 0.14
CA TRP A 194 -18.66 -0.82 0.22
C TRP A 194 -18.22 -0.95 1.68
N SER A 195 -18.23 -2.17 2.21
CA SER A 195 -17.75 -2.51 3.54
C SER A 195 -17.05 -3.85 3.55
N MET A 196 -16.14 -4.08 4.51
CA MET A 196 -15.44 -5.36 4.60
C MET A 196 -16.36 -6.52 4.97
N ALA A 197 -17.42 -6.29 5.74
CA ALA A 197 -18.42 -7.31 6.05
C ALA A 197 -19.14 -7.81 4.79
N ASN A 198 -19.54 -6.92 3.89
CA ASN A 198 -20.15 -7.28 2.61
C ASN A 198 -19.13 -7.98 1.70
N TYR A 199 -17.89 -7.49 1.67
CA TYR A 199 -16.81 -8.09 0.90
C TYR A 199 -16.50 -9.53 1.33
N VAL A 200 -16.47 -9.83 2.62
CA VAL A 200 -16.24 -11.21 3.13
C VAL A 200 -17.23 -12.18 2.52
N SER A 201 -18.53 -11.86 2.55
CA SER A 201 -19.58 -12.73 2.03
C SER A 201 -19.43 -12.98 0.54
N GLU A 202 -19.25 -11.91 -0.25
CA GLU A 202 -19.06 -11.97 -1.71
C GLU A 202 -17.80 -12.77 -2.08
N ALA A 203 -16.66 -12.48 -1.44
CA ALA A 203 -15.40 -13.15 -1.72
C ALA A 203 -15.41 -14.63 -1.36
N ILE A 204 -16.08 -15.03 -0.27
CA ILE A 204 -16.26 -16.43 0.10
C ILE A 204 -17.06 -17.19 -0.97
N GLU A 205 -18.14 -16.60 -1.46
CA GLU A 205 -18.96 -17.23 -2.52
C GLU A 205 -18.19 -17.36 -3.83
N GLU A 206 -17.46 -16.31 -4.23
CA GLU A 206 -16.60 -16.31 -5.42
C GLU A 206 -15.52 -17.39 -5.33
N VAL A 207 -14.83 -17.50 -4.21
CA VAL A 207 -13.80 -18.52 -3.99
C VAL A 207 -14.40 -19.92 -4.00
N ARG A 208 -15.55 -20.14 -3.35
CA ARG A 208 -16.22 -21.45 -3.35
C ARG A 208 -16.64 -21.89 -4.74
N ALA A 209 -17.22 -20.97 -5.51
CA ALA A 209 -17.64 -21.25 -6.89
C ALA A 209 -16.45 -21.60 -7.78
N LYS A 210 -15.33 -20.91 -7.61
CA LYS A 210 -14.11 -21.13 -8.38
C LYS A 210 -13.39 -22.42 -8.01
N VAL A 211 -13.25 -22.70 -6.73
CA VAL A 211 -12.50 -23.86 -6.22
C VAL A 211 -13.28 -25.17 -6.39
N GLY A 212 -14.59 -25.15 -6.14
CA GLY A 212 -15.41 -26.35 -6.14
C GLY A 212 -14.86 -27.43 -5.20
N SER A 213 -14.51 -28.60 -5.72
CA SER A 213 -13.87 -29.70 -4.96
C SER A 213 -12.33 -29.71 -5.06
N GLY A 214 -11.72 -28.67 -5.66
CA GLY A 214 -10.28 -28.59 -5.87
C GLY A 214 -9.50 -28.32 -4.58
N LYS A 215 -8.18 -28.53 -4.64
CA LYS A 215 -7.24 -28.23 -3.55
C LYS A 215 -6.52 -26.92 -3.80
N VAL A 216 -6.41 -26.10 -2.77
CA VAL A 216 -5.74 -24.79 -2.79
C VAL A 216 -4.46 -24.84 -1.97
N LEU A 217 -3.38 -24.29 -2.51
CA LEU A 217 -2.10 -24.14 -1.83
C LEU A 217 -1.79 -22.65 -1.68
N LEU A 218 -1.38 -22.25 -0.48
CA LEU A 218 -0.95 -20.87 -0.17
C LEU A 218 0.42 -20.87 0.47
N ALA A 219 1.32 -20.03 -0.03
CA ALA A 219 2.56 -19.69 0.65
C ALA A 219 2.29 -18.64 1.73
N LEU A 220 2.42 -19.03 3.00
CA LEU A 220 2.25 -18.15 4.15
C LEU A 220 3.60 -17.50 4.49
N SER A 221 3.75 -16.22 4.19
CA SER A 221 4.99 -15.47 4.43
C SER A 221 5.14 -14.93 5.85
N GLY A 222 4.11 -15.07 6.70
CA GLY A 222 4.04 -14.41 8.00
C GLY A 222 3.62 -12.94 7.96
N GLY A 223 3.48 -12.34 6.79
CA GLY A 223 2.94 -11.00 6.59
C GLY A 223 1.42 -10.96 6.74
N VAL A 224 0.86 -9.75 7.00
CA VAL A 224 -0.58 -9.57 7.19
C VAL A 224 -1.39 -10.01 5.97
N ASP A 225 -0.92 -9.74 4.74
CA ASP A 225 -1.68 -10.06 3.52
C ASP A 225 -1.84 -11.56 3.33
N SER A 226 -0.76 -12.32 3.46
CA SER A 226 -0.82 -13.79 3.38
C SER A 226 -1.67 -14.40 4.51
N ALA A 227 -1.63 -13.80 5.71
CA ALA A 227 -2.43 -14.26 6.84
C ALA A 227 -3.93 -13.99 6.63
N VAL A 228 -4.30 -12.82 6.11
CA VAL A 228 -5.70 -12.47 5.79
C VAL A 228 -6.20 -13.30 4.61
N ALA A 229 -5.37 -13.52 3.57
CA ALA A 229 -5.70 -14.41 2.47
C ALA A 229 -5.96 -15.84 2.98
N ALA A 230 -5.11 -16.36 3.88
CA ALA A 230 -5.28 -17.67 4.50
C ALA A 230 -6.61 -17.76 5.27
N ALA A 231 -6.93 -16.76 6.08
CA ALA A 231 -8.15 -16.71 6.86
C ALA A 231 -9.41 -16.70 5.98
N LEU A 232 -9.42 -15.87 4.93
CA LEU A 232 -10.52 -15.79 3.99
C LEU A 232 -10.72 -17.10 3.22
N LEU A 233 -9.63 -17.67 2.70
CA LEU A 233 -9.65 -18.93 1.97
C LEU A 233 -10.10 -20.09 2.87
N TYR A 234 -9.60 -20.17 4.11
CA TYR A 234 -10.00 -21.20 5.06
C TYR A 234 -11.49 -21.12 5.40
N ARG A 235 -12.02 -19.92 5.56
CA ARG A 235 -13.47 -19.70 5.74
C ARG A 235 -14.28 -20.10 4.51
N ALA A 236 -13.72 -19.98 3.33
CA ALA A 236 -14.38 -20.34 2.08
C ALA A 236 -14.37 -21.87 1.84
N VAL A 237 -13.22 -22.52 1.96
CA VAL A 237 -13.00 -23.90 1.48
C VAL A 237 -12.49 -24.88 2.56
N GLY A 238 -12.26 -24.41 3.79
CA GLY A 238 -11.86 -25.26 4.94
C GLY A 238 -10.60 -26.09 4.65
N GLU A 239 -10.68 -27.38 4.89
CA GLU A 239 -9.58 -28.36 4.76
C GLU A 239 -9.06 -28.55 3.31
N GLN A 240 -9.72 -27.98 2.30
CA GLN A 240 -9.18 -27.98 0.94
C GLN A 240 -7.99 -27.02 0.80
N LEU A 241 -7.81 -26.08 1.76
CA LEU A 241 -6.67 -25.17 1.83
C LEU A 241 -5.52 -25.84 2.57
N THR A 242 -4.33 -25.81 1.97
CA THR A 242 -3.06 -26.10 2.65
C THR A 242 -2.20 -24.85 2.64
N CYS A 243 -1.74 -24.41 3.82
CA CYS A 243 -0.80 -23.30 3.96
C CYS A 243 0.59 -23.84 4.29
N ILE A 244 1.59 -23.46 3.52
CA ILE A 244 3.00 -23.77 3.78
C ILE A 244 3.68 -22.49 4.31
N PHE A 245 4.24 -22.61 5.52
CA PHE A 245 5.05 -21.58 6.15
C PHE A 245 6.51 -22.01 6.17
N VAL A 246 7.37 -21.28 5.48
CA VAL A 246 8.81 -21.59 5.40
C VAL A 246 9.57 -20.79 6.47
N ASP A 247 10.09 -21.49 7.46
CA ASP A 247 11.00 -20.91 8.45
C ASP A 247 12.42 -20.95 7.89
N HIS A 248 12.85 -19.85 7.32
CA HIS A 248 14.16 -19.69 6.67
C HIS A 248 15.27 -19.21 7.62
N GLY A 249 15.00 -19.11 8.94
CA GLY A 249 15.98 -18.68 9.92
C GLY A 249 16.25 -17.16 9.97
N LEU A 250 15.60 -16.37 9.11
CA LEU A 250 15.75 -14.91 9.03
C LEU A 250 14.52 -14.18 9.60
N LEU A 251 13.67 -14.89 10.33
CA LEU A 251 12.49 -14.35 11.00
C LEU A 251 12.89 -13.57 12.26
N ARG A 252 11.98 -12.68 12.69
CA ARG A 252 12.06 -12.03 14.00
C ARG A 252 11.99 -13.06 15.14
N LYS A 253 12.30 -12.61 16.35
CA LYS A 253 12.18 -13.45 17.55
C LYS A 253 10.75 -14.01 17.68
N ASP A 254 10.64 -15.32 17.82
CA ASP A 254 9.40 -16.09 18.01
C ASP A 254 8.33 -15.89 16.94
N GLU A 255 8.68 -15.29 15.79
CA GLU A 255 7.70 -14.94 14.75
C GLU A 255 6.99 -16.16 14.16
N GLY A 256 7.73 -17.24 13.87
CA GLY A 256 7.14 -18.48 13.36
C GLY A 256 6.11 -19.07 14.32
N ASP A 257 6.44 -19.12 15.61
CA ASP A 257 5.54 -19.64 16.65
C ASP A 257 4.31 -18.74 16.85
N GLN A 258 4.48 -17.42 16.71
CA GLN A 258 3.36 -16.48 16.80
C GLN A 258 2.39 -16.64 15.64
N VAL A 259 2.89 -16.81 14.41
CA VAL A 259 2.06 -17.04 13.22
C VAL A 259 1.31 -18.37 13.34
N GLU A 260 2.00 -19.46 13.71
CA GLU A 260 1.39 -20.78 13.86
C GLU A 260 0.29 -20.78 14.92
N ARG A 261 0.55 -20.21 16.10
CA ARG A 261 -0.43 -20.05 17.17
C ARG A 261 -1.63 -19.21 16.73
N ALA A 262 -1.41 -18.07 16.09
CA ALA A 262 -2.49 -17.21 15.64
C ALA A 262 -3.42 -17.92 14.63
N MET A 263 -2.87 -18.68 13.68
CA MET A 263 -3.67 -19.44 12.73
C MET A 263 -4.44 -20.57 13.41
N HIS A 264 -3.81 -21.29 14.32
CA HIS A 264 -4.45 -22.38 15.05
C HIS A 264 -5.54 -21.89 16.01
N ASP A 265 -5.20 -20.93 16.89
CA ASP A 265 -6.08 -20.52 18.00
C ASP A 265 -7.28 -19.69 17.52
N CYS A 266 -7.11 -18.87 16.47
CA CYS A 266 -8.18 -18.03 15.96
C CYS A 266 -9.05 -18.69 14.90
N LEU A 267 -8.49 -19.58 14.09
CA LEU A 267 -9.18 -20.18 12.94
C LEU A 267 -9.31 -21.69 13.03
N GLY A 268 -8.66 -22.36 13.96
CA GLY A 268 -8.56 -23.83 14.00
C GLY A 268 -7.72 -24.42 12.85
N MET A 269 -7.03 -23.55 12.10
CA MET A 269 -6.30 -23.94 10.90
C MET A 269 -4.92 -24.50 11.23
N ARG A 270 -4.58 -25.64 10.66
CA ARG A 270 -3.23 -26.20 10.72
C ARG A 270 -2.42 -25.71 9.54
N ILE A 271 -1.17 -25.31 9.80
CA ILE A 271 -0.21 -24.93 8.76
C ILE A 271 0.91 -25.98 8.67
N VAL A 272 1.49 -26.12 7.49
CA VAL A 272 2.69 -26.95 7.28
C VAL A 272 3.91 -26.02 7.48
N ARG A 273 4.51 -26.08 8.67
CA ARG A 273 5.75 -25.35 8.94
C ARG A 273 6.95 -26.16 8.49
N VAL A 274 7.75 -25.56 7.61
CA VAL A 274 8.95 -26.17 7.04
C VAL A 274 10.18 -25.51 7.64
N ASN A 275 10.94 -26.23 8.45
CA ASN A 275 12.23 -25.73 8.94
C ASN A 275 13.28 -25.85 7.82
N ALA A 276 13.66 -24.72 7.24
CA ALA A 276 14.64 -24.61 6.18
C ALA A 276 15.88 -23.75 6.59
N GLN A 277 16.03 -23.44 7.88
CA GLN A 277 17.04 -22.49 8.40
C GLN A 277 18.44 -22.83 7.93
N GLU A 278 18.92 -24.05 8.17
CA GLU A 278 20.25 -24.51 7.77
C GLU A 278 20.49 -24.32 6.27
N ARG A 279 19.49 -24.65 5.46
CA ARG A 279 19.54 -24.57 4.00
C ARG A 279 19.74 -23.14 3.51
N PHE A 280 19.01 -22.18 4.08
CA PHE A 280 19.15 -20.76 3.73
C PHE A 280 20.48 -20.19 4.24
N LEU A 281 20.84 -20.45 5.51
CA LEU A 281 22.05 -19.91 6.11
C LEU A 281 23.31 -20.43 5.41
N THR A 282 23.32 -21.70 5.01
CA THR A 282 24.43 -22.26 4.23
C THR A 282 24.64 -21.53 2.90
N LYS A 283 23.55 -21.20 2.19
CA LYS A 283 23.64 -20.48 0.91
C LYS A 283 24.00 -19.00 1.05
N LEU A 284 23.69 -18.41 2.19
CA LEU A 284 24.01 -17.01 2.50
C LEU A 284 25.39 -16.82 3.13
N ALA A 285 26.07 -17.90 3.47
CA ALA A 285 27.42 -17.84 4.08
C ALA A 285 28.39 -17.06 3.18
N GLY A 286 29.02 -16.01 3.73
CA GLY A 286 29.97 -15.15 3.02
C GLY A 286 29.36 -14.21 1.98
N ILE A 287 28.03 -14.12 1.89
CA ILE A 287 27.34 -13.18 0.97
C ILE A 287 27.09 -11.88 1.71
N SER A 288 27.70 -10.79 1.24
CA SER A 288 27.59 -9.45 1.84
C SER A 288 26.84 -8.44 0.96
N GLU A 289 26.64 -8.73 -0.32
CA GLU A 289 25.99 -7.82 -1.27
C GLU A 289 24.46 -7.95 -1.16
N PRO A 290 23.71 -6.84 -0.91
CA PRO A 290 22.28 -6.87 -0.60
C PRO A 290 21.40 -7.52 -1.67
N GLU A 291 21.60 -7.17 -2.95
CA GLU A 291 20.80 -7.73 -4.04
C GLU A 291 21.05 -9.23 -4.22
N ARG A 292 22.28 -9.68 -3.99
CA ARG A 292 22.61 -11.09 -4.02
C ARG A 292 21.94 -11.86 -2.89
N LYS A 293 21.90 -11.28 -1.66
CA LYS A 293 21.12 -11.85 -0.55
C LYS A 293 19.67 -12.04 -0.93
N ARG A 294 19.01 -10.97 -1.47
CA ARG A 294 17.61 -10.98 -1.90
C ARG A 294 17.35 -12.07 -2.94
N LYS A 295 18.21 -12.18 -3.95
CA LYS A 295 18.08 -13.18 -5.01
C LYS A 295 18.18 -14.60 -4.50
N ILE A 296 19.20 -14.89 -3.67
CA ILE A 296 19.39 -16.23 -3.07
C ILE A 296 18.19 -16.62 -2.22
N ILE A 297 17.70 -15.70 -1.37
CA ILE A 297 16.55 -15.95 -0.50
C ILE A 297 15.30 -16.23 -1.33
N GLY A 298 15.03 -15.41 -2.35
CA GLY A 298 13.88 -15.60 -3.23
C GLY A 298 13.92 -16.93 -3.97
N GLU A 299 15.02 -17.26 -4.63
CA GLU A 299 15.19 -18.52 -5.36
C GLU A 299 15.05 -19.74 -4.43
N GLU A 300 15.63 -19.66 -3.23
CA GLU A 300 15.60 -20.78 -2.30
C GLU A 300 14.21 -21.00 -1.70
N PHE A 301 13.49 -19.90 -1.44
CA PHE A 301 12.10 -19.96 -0.97
C PHE A 301 11.23 -20.75 -1.95
N ILE A 302 11.33 -20.44 -3.25
CA ILE A 302 10.59 -21.15 -4.30
C ILE A 302 10.93 -22.64 -4.29
N ARG A 303 12.21 -23.00 -4.24
CA ARG A 303 12.65 -24.38 -4.25
C ARG A 303 12.15 -25.18 -3.04
N VAL A 304 12.15 -24.57 -1.86
CA VAL A 304 11.58 -25.19 -0.64
C VAL A 304 10.08 -25.36 -0.81
N PHE A 305 9.39 -24.33 -1.26
CA PHE A 305 7.94 -24.37 -1.47
C PHE A 305 7.54 -25.44 -2.49
N GLU A 306 8.23 -25.52 -3.64
CA GLU A 306 8.00 -26.55 -4.65
C GLU A 306 8.23 -27.98 -4.11
N ALA A 307 9.29 -28.15 -3.33
CA ALA A 307 9.59 -29.46 -2.75
C ALA A 307 8.48 -29.93 -1.78
N GLU A 308 7.93 -29.02 -1.00
CA GLU A 308 6.81 -29.31 -0.10
C GLU A 308 5.49 -29.49 -0.86
N ALA A 309 5.24 -28.65 -1.87
CA ALA A 309 4.05 -28.79 -2.71
C ALA A 309 3.96 -30.16 -3.39
N LYS A 310 5.11 -30.69 -3.87
CA LYS A 310 5.18 -32.04 -4.48
C LYS A 310 4.81 -33.17 -3.50
N LYS A 311 5.07 -33.00 -2.21
CA LYS A 311 4.69 -34.01 -1.18
C LYS A 311 3.17 -34.07 -0.96
N LEU A 312 2.44 -32.98 -1.24
CA LEU A 312 1.00 -32.89 -1.09
C LEU A 312 0.24 -33.57 -2.24
N GLY A 313 0.95 -33.98 -3.30
CA GLY A 313 0.36 -34.56 -4.49
C GLY A 313 -0.31 -33.50 -5.37
N ARG A 314 -1.47 -33.85 -5.98
CA ARG A 314 -2.16 -32.93 -6.87
C ARG A 314 -2.74 -31.75 -6.10
N VAL A 315 -2.36 -30.54 -6.49
CA VAL A 315 -2.92 -29.27 -6.06
C VAL A 315 -3.51 -28.59 -7.31
N ASP A 316 -4.74 -28.07 -7.21
CA ASP A 316 -5.44 -27.50 -8.36
C ASP A 316 -5.22 -25.99 -8.49
N PHE A 317 -5.08 -25.28 -7.37
CA PHE A 317 -4.99 -23.82 -7.33
C PHE A 317 -3.84 -23.36 -6.44
N LEU A 318 -3.09 -22.35 -6.92
CA LEU A 318 -2.16 -21.58 -6.12
C LEU A 318 -2.84 -20.29 -5.65
N ALA A 319 -2.77 -19.98 -4.35
CA ALA A 319 -3.27 -18.72 -3.84
C ALA A 319 -2.14 -17.74 -3.53
N GLN A 320 -2.38 -16.46 -3.77
CA GLN A 320 -1.44 -15.37 -3.49
C GLN A 320 -2.13 -14.22 -2.76
N GLY A 321 -1.38 -13.55 -1.88
CA GLY A 321 -1.85 -12.38 -1.12
C GLY A 321 -1.65 -11.06 -1.85
N THR A 322 -1.76 -11.02 -3.19
CA THR A 322 -1.66 -9.81 -4.01
C THR A 322 -2.74 -8.81 -3.61
N ILE A 323 -2.39 -7.55 -3.44
CA ILE A 323 -3.31 -6.47 -3.09
C ILE A 323 -3.48 -5.47 -4.24
N TYR A 324 -4.47 -4.57 -4.14
CA TYR A 324 -4.86 -3.69 -5.24
C TYR A 324 -3.73 -2.77 -5.75
N PRO A 325 -2.90 -2.15 -4.91
CA PRO A 325 -1.75 -1.38 -5.39
C PRO A 325 -0.78 -2.19 -6.25
N ASP A 326 -0.52 -3.46 -5.90
CA ASP A 326 0.35 -4.34 -6.68
C ASP A 326 -0.22 -4.58 -8.09
N VAL A 327 -1.56 -4.70 -8.19
CA VAL A 327 -2.25 -4.88 -9.49
C VAL A 327 -2.14 -3.63 -10.35
N VAL A 328 -2.37 -2.45 -9.76
CA VAL A 328 -2.32 -1.17 -10.50
C VAL A 328 -0.89 -0.89 -10.99
N GLU A 329 0.11 -1.10 -10.14
CA GLU A 329 1.51 -0.85 -10.48
C GLU A 329 2.07 -1.87 -11.49
N SER A 330 1.56 -3.09 -11.52
CA SER A 330 2.05 -4.16 -12.43
C SER A 330 1.33 -4.22 -13.78
N GLY A 331 0.22 -3.54 -13.99
CA GLY A 331 -0.68 -3.95 -15.07
C GLY A 331 -1.41 -2.92 -15.88
N VAL A 332 -1.14 -1.65 -15.79
CA VAL A 332 -1.89 -0.66 -16.58
C VAL A 332 -1.20 -0.29 -17.92
N GLY A 333 -0.05 -0.86 -18.21
CA GLY A 333 0.63 -0.68 -19.49
C GLY A 333 1.23 -2.00 -19.94
N GLY A 334 0.73 -2.54 -21.04
CA GLY A 334 1.03 -3.88 -21.59
C GLY A 334 2.47 -4.21 -21.95
N GLU A 335 3.49 -3.75 -21.24
CA GLU A 335 4.90 -4.13 -21.44
C GLU A 335 5.75 -4.19 -20.15
N SER A 336 5.21 -3.96 -18.96
CA SER A 336 6.00 -3.98 -17.73
C SER A 336 5.81 -5.24 -16.86
N VAL A 337 5.81 -6.41 -17.49
CA VAL A 337 5.86 -7.72 -16.79
C VAL A 337 7.21 -7.94 -16.07
N VAL A 338 8.17 -7.02 -16.18
CA VAL A 338 9.57 -7.26 -15.79
C VAL A 338 10.05 -6.50 -14.55
N ILE A 339 9.32 -5.52 -14.00
CA ILE A 339 9.92 -4.61 -12.99
C ILE A 339 9.55 -4.93 -11.54
N LYS A 340 8.61 -5.82 -11.25
CA LYS A 340 8.28 -6.20 -9.85
C LYS A 340 8.53 -7.67 -9.50
N SER A 341 9.77 -8.11 -9.65
CA SER A 341 10.27 -9.34 -9.00
C SER A 341 10.47 -9.20 -7.47
N HIS A 342 10.18 -8.04 -6.88
CA HIS A 342 10.61 -7.74 -5.50
C HIS A 342 9.51 -7.86 -4.44
N HIS A 343 8.22 -7.93 -4.80
CA HIS A 343 7.12 -8.12 -3.85
C HIS A 343 6.44 -9.49 -3.94
N ASN A 344 6.46 -10.13 -5.09
CA ASN A 344 6.22 -11.57 -5.18
C ASN A 344 7.58 -12.26 -5.12
N VAL A 345 7.88 -12.91 -4.02
CA VAL A 345 9.10 -13.66 -3.81
C VAL A 345 9.25 -14.69 -4.95
N GLY A 346 10.05 -14.32 -5.97
CA GLY A 346 10.47 -15.16 -7.07
C GLY A 346 9.33 -15.80 -7.87
N GLY A 347 9.41 -15.86 -9.16
CA GLY A 347 8.41 -16.37 -10.11
C GLY A 347 7.56 -17.57 -9.66
N LEU A 348 6.56 -17.87 -10.45
CA LEU A 348 5.73 -19.07 -10.25
C LEU A 348 6.61 -20.33 -10.24
N PRO A 349 6.28 -21.35 -9.43
CA PRO A 349 6.95 -22.63 -9.46
C PRO A 349 6.92 -23.24 -10.87
N ASP A 350 8.09 -23.42 -11.48
CA ASP A 350 8.22 -23.92 -12.86
C ASP A 350 7.76 -25.38 -13.03
N HIS A 351 7.52 -26.10 -11.92
CA HIS A 351 7.31 -27.56 -11.91
C HIS A 351 6.01 -28.02 -11.23
N VAL A 352 5.07 -27.10 -10.95
CA VAL A 352 3.75 -27.46 -10.40
C VAL A 352 2.67 -26.94 -11.32
N ASP A 353 1.94 -27.86 -11.96
CA ASP A 353 0.82 -27.52 -12.86
C ASP A 353 -0.41 -27.11 -12.03
N PHE A 354 -0.59 -25.82 -11.81
CA PHE A 354 -1.81 -25.26 -11.27
C PHE A 354 -2.79 -24.95 -12.39
N LYS A 355 -4.09 -25.15 -12.17
CA LYS A 355 -5.12 -24.76 -13.12
C LYS A 355 -5.22 -23.24 -13.22
N GLU A 356 -5.14 -22.56 -12.06
CA GLU A 356 -5.32 -21.13 -11.97
C GLU A 356 -4.75 -20.58 -10.66
N ILE A 357 -4.46 -19.26 -10.64
CA ILE A 357 -4.07 -18.53 -9.43
C ILE A 357 -5.32 -17.89 -8.82
N ILE A 358 -5.43 -17.96 -7.49
CA ILE A 358 -6.47 -17.29 -6.71
C ILE A 358 -5.86 -16.14 -5.92
N GLU A 359 -6.33 -14.93 -6.18
CA GLU A 359 -5.85 -13.70 -5.52
C GLU A 359 -7.02 -13.03 -4.78
N PRO A 360 -7.37 -13.52 -3.59
CA PRO A 360 -8.59 -13.10 -2.91
C PRO A 360 -8.54 -11.65 -2.40
N LEU A 361 -7.37 -11.00 -2.37
CA LEU A 361 -7.19 -9.64 -1.89
C LEU A 361 -6.90 -8.62 -2.99
N ARG A 362 -6.87 -9.06 -4.27
CA ARG A 362 -6.44 -8.20 -5.40
C ARG A 362 -7.28 -6.93 -5.60
N ARG A 363 -8.47 -6.87 -5.03
CA ARG A 363 -9.37 -5.72 -5.08
C ARG A 363 -9.22 -4.79 -3.89
N LEU A 364 -8.38 -5.09 -2.89
CA LEU A 364 -8.30 -4.39 -1.61
C LEU A 364 -7.03 -3.56 -1.47
N PHE A 365 -7.18 -2.36 -0.89
CA PHE A 365 -6.06 -1.60 -0.37
C PHE A 365 -5.54 -2.21 0.95
N LYS A 366 -4.35 -1.80 1.37
CA LYS A 366 -3.69 -2.36 2.56
C LYS A 366 -4.47 -2.15 3.86
N ASP A 367 -5.12 -1.02 4.02
CA ASP A 367 -5.98 -0.72 5.16
C ASP A 367 -7.28 -1.52 5.12
N GLU A 368 -7.87 -1.74 3.94
CA GLU A 368 -9.01 -2.63 3.75
C GLU A 368 -8.66 -4.09 4.09
N VAL A 369 -7.46 -4.55 3.70
CA VAL A 369 -6.96 -5.88 4.08
C VAL A 369 -6.86 -6.03 5.60
N ARG A 370 -6.39 -4.99 6.31
CA ARG A 370 -6.34 -5.01 7.77
C ARG A 370 -7.74 -5.07 8.38
N GLN A 371 -8.68 -4.25 7.90
CA GLN A 371 -10.06 -4.29 8.35
C GLN A 371 -10.68 -5.68 8.08
N LEU A 372 -10.44 -6.23 6.89
CA LEU A 372 -10.87 -7.59 6.54
C LEU A 372 -10.29 -8.62 7.52
N GLY A 373 -9.03 -8.49 7.92
CA GLY A 373 -8.41 -9.36 8.91
C GLY A 373 -9.13 -9.36 10.25
N ILE A 374 -9.55 -8.18 10.73
CA ILE A 374 -10.36 -8.02 11.95
C ILE A 374 -11.74 -8.70 11.78
N GLU A 375 -12.43 -8.46 10.66
CA GLU A 375 -13.72 -9.09 10.35
C GLU A 375 -13.64 -10.63 10.27
N LEU A 376 -12.50 -11.14 9.87
CA LEU A 376 -12.20 -12.58 9.84
C LEU A 376 -11.80 -13.14 11.21
N GLY A 377 -11.66 -12.33 12.25
CA GLY A 377 -11.32 -12.73 13.61
C GLY A 377 -9.82 -12.93 13.86
N LEU A 378 -8.96 -12.42 13.00
CA LEU A 378 -7.53 -12.43 13.26
C LEU A 378 -7.17 -11.46 14.40
N PRO A 379 -6.18 -11.79 15.26
CA PRO A 379 -5.81 -10.94 16.37
C PRO A 379 -5.18 -9.63 15.89
N GLU A 380 -5.47 -8.53 16.57
CA GLU A 380 -4.92 -7.21 16.24
C GLU A 380 -3.39 -7.20 16.15
N SER A 381 -2.71 -7.96 17.00
CA SER A 381 -1.25 -8.10 16.99
C SER A 381 -0.69 -8.67 15.68
N LEU A 382 -1.48 -9.45 14.93
CA LEU A 382 -1.12 -9.96 13.62
C LEU A 382 -1.52 -8.98 12.51
N VAL A 383 -2.73 -8.43 12.58
CA VAL A 383 -3.30 -7.53 11.56
C VAL A 383 -2.54 -6.18 11.50
N TRP A 384 -2.17 -5.63 12.67
CA TRP A 384 -1.44 -4.37 12.78
C TRP A 384 0.08 -4.55 12.86
N ARG A 385 0.55 -5.76 12.61
CA ARG A 385 1.99 -6.02 12.52
C ARG A 385 2.64 -5.08 11.51
N GLN A 386 3.80 -4.57 11.89
CA GLN A 386 4.61 -3.74 11.01
C GLN A 386 5.08 -4.50 9.77
N PRO A 387 5.26 -3.80 8.63
CA PRO A 387 5.89 -4.38 7.46
C PRO A 387 7.20 -5.10 7.84
N PHE A 388 7.39 -6.26 7.26
CA PHE A 388 8.63 -7.01 7.37
C PHE A 388 9.05 -7.44 5.97
N PRO A 389 10.26 -7.09 5.55
CA PRO A 389 10.70 -7.36 4.18
C PRO A 389 10.80 -8.85 3.90
N GLY A 390 10.55 -9.27 2.66
CA GLY A 390 10.64 -10.69 2.26
C GLY A 390 11.98 -11.36 2.61
N PRO A 391 13.15 -10.69 2.47
CA PRO A 391 14.43 -11.23 2.91
C PRO A 391 14.62 -11.33 4.43
N GLY A 392 13.66 -10.86 5.22
CA GLY A 392 13.69 -10.91 6.67
C GLY A 392 14.85 -10.11 7.26
N LEU A 393 15.45 -10.64 8.33
CA LEU A 393 16.59 -10.02 9.01
C LEU A 393 17.87 -9.99 8.16
N ALA A 394 17.93 -10.67 7.01
CA ALA A 394 19.11 -10.66 6.16
C ALA A 394 19.52 -9.26 5.70
N ILE A 395 18.56 -8.36 5.45
CA ILE A 395 18.81 -6.97 5.05
C ILE A 395 18.90 -6.01 6.24
N ARG A 396 18.85 -6.54 7.46
CA ARG A 396 19.11 -5.82 8.71
C ARG A 396 20.42 -6.23 9.37
N VAL A 397 21.19 -7.10 8.70
CA VAL A 397 22.57 -7.44 9.04
C VAL A 397 23.45 -6.93 7.91
N ILE A 398 24.12 -5.79 8.11
CA ILE A 398 25.01 -5.21 7.10
C ILE A 398 26.24 -6.12 6.94
N GLY A 399 26.52 -6.47 5.69
CA GLY A 399 27.60 -7.40 5.35
C GLY A 399 27.17 -8.88 5.40
N ASP A 400 28.10 -9.79 5.71
CA ASP A 400 27.83 -11.22 5.76
C ASP A 400 26.93 -11.63 6.92
N ILE A 401 26.17 -12.70 6.73
CA ILE A 401 25.22 -13.22 7.69
C ILE A 401 25.85 -14.39 8.46
N THR A 402 25.80 -14.32 9.80
CA THR A 402 26.17 -15.42 10.69
C THR A 402 25.08 -15.65 11.73
N GLU A 403 25.07 -16.83 12.35
CA GLU A 403 24.11 -17.13 13.44
C GLU A 403 24.27 -16.16 14.61
N GLU A 404 25.51 -15.79 14.97
CA GLU A 404 25.80 -14.79 15.99
C GLU A 404 25.17 -13.45 15.67
N LYS A 405 25.40 -12.93 14.46
CA LYS A 405 24.84 -11.64 14.02
C LYS A 405 23.32 -11.65 13.96
N LEU A 406 22.72 -12.75 13.51
CA LEU A 406 21.26 -12.93 13.50
C LEU A 406 20.70 -12.97 14.91
N HIS A 407 21.37 -13.64 15.85
CA HIS A 407 20.96 -13.64 17.25
C HIS A 407 20.98 -12.22 17.83
N ILE A 408 22.07 -11.48 17.63
CA ILE A 408 22.23 -10.10 18.11
C ILE A 408 21.11 -9.19 17.57
N VAL A 409 20.89 -9.17 16.25
CA VAL A 409 19.88 -8.30 15.65
C VAL A 409 18.46 -8.68 16.07
N ARG A 410 18.21 -9.99 16.23
CA ARG A 410 16.91 -10.53 16.65
C ARG A 410 16.54 -10.10 18.08
N GLU A 411 17.49 -10.20 19.01
CA GLU A 411 17.30 -9.77 20.40
C GLU A 411 17.17 -8.24 20.49
N ALA A 412 18.03 -7.48 19.82
CA ALA A 412 17.98 -6.02 19.80
C ALA A 412 16.66 -5.49 19.19
N ASP A 413 16.19 -6.08 18.08
CA ASP A 413 14.89 -5.74 17.45
C ASP A 413 13.73 -6.05 18.41
N ALA A 414 13.77 -7.17 19.10
CA ALA A 414 12.73 -7.53 20.06
C ALA A 414 12.64 -6.52 21.21
N ILE A 415 13.77 -6.11 21.79
CA ILE A 415 13.83 -5.09 22.85
C ILE A 415 13.29 -3.75 22.36
N PHE A 416 13.73 -3.30 21.17
CA PHE A 416 13.27 -2.04 20.62
C PHE A 416 11.75 -2.03 20.38
N ARG A 417 11.22 -3.09 19.80
CA ARG A 417 9.79 -3.24 19.56
C ARG A 417 8.97 -3.31 20.85
N GLU A 418 9.47 -3.98 21.86
CA GLU A 418 8.84 -4.06 23.17
C GLU A 418 8.73 -2.67 23.84
N GLU A 419 9.80 -1.88 23.84
CA GLU A 419 9.81 -0.55 24.46
C GLU A 419 8.95 0.46 23.67
N VAL A 420 8.92 0.39 22.34
CA VAL A 420 8.00 1.19 21.53
C VAL A 420 6.54 0.85 21.85
N ALA A 421 6.21 -0.44 22.01
CA ALA A 421 4.87 -0.87 22.38
C ALA A 421 4.49 -0.42 23.80
N LYS A 422 5.39 -0.52 24.79
CA LYS A 422 5.17 0.01 26.15
C LYS A 422 4.93 1.52 26.16
N ALA A 423 5.55 2.24 25.23
CA ALA A 423 5.32 3.67 25.06
C ALA A 423 4.02 4.01 24.31
N GLY A 424 3.25 3.01 23.84
CA GLY A 424 2.00 3.20 23.07
C GLY A 424 2.21 3.78 21.67
N LEU A 425 3.42 3.65 21.12
CA LEU A 425 3.81 4.26 19.83
C LEU A 425 3.73 3.29 18.65
N GLU A 426 3.37 2.03 18.85
CA GLU A 426 3.37 1.00 17.81
C GLU A 426 2.44 1.29 16.61
N ARG A 427 1.44 2.14 16.79
CA ARG A 427 0.49 2.52 15.73
C ARG A 427 0.80 3.88 15.10
N SER A 428 1.51 4.75 15.80
CA SER A 428 1.89 6.08 15.31
C SER A 428 3.13 6.06 14.42
N ILE A 429 4.03 5.08 14.64
CA ILE A 429 5.26 4.91 13.85
C ILE A 429 5.02 3.85 12.79
N ASN A 430 5.20 4.21 11.52
CA ASN A 430 4.88 3.31 10.41
C ASN A 430 5.82 2.12 10.29
N GLN A 431 7.12 2.32 10.56
CA GLN A 431 8.10 1.23 10.62
C GLN A 431 9.23 1.58 11.59
N TYR A 432 9.61 0.61 12.42
CA TYR A 432 10.76 0.71 13.33
C TYR A 432 11.43 -0.64 13.52
N PHE A 433 12.74 -0.65 13.62
CA PHE A 433 13.55 -1.87 13.73
C PHE A 433 14.96 -1.57 14.22
N ALA A 434 15.64 -2.63 14.64
CA ALA A 434 17.08 -2.62 14.87
C ALA A 434 17.81 -3.27 13.68
N ALA A 435 18.96 -2.71 13.30
CA ALA A 435 19.86 -3.27 12.30
C ALA A 435 21.26 -3.42 12.90
N LEU A 436 21.91 -4.52 12.61
CA LEU A 436 23.30 -4.74 13.01
C LEU A 436 24.22 -4.14 11.96
N THR A 437 24.95 -3.11 12.37
CA THR A 437 26.01 -2.54 11.52
C THR A 437 27.25 -3.46 11.55
N ASN A 438 28.08 -3.38 10.52
CA ASN A 438 29.36 -4.08 10.56
C ASN A 438 30.43 -3.27 11.33
N LEU A 439 30.04 -2.15 11.94
CA LEU A 439 30.90 -1.30 12.76
C LEU A 439 31.16 -1.98 14.11
N ARG A 440 32.42 -2.15 14.44
CA ARG A 440 32.87 -2.52 15.79
C ARG A 440 33.51 -1.32 16.47
N SER A 441 33.27 -1.14 17.73
CA SER A 441 33.82 -0.05 18.53
C SER A 441 34.41 -0.54 19.84
N VAL A 442 35.38 0.22 20.34
CA VAL A 442 35.92 -0.01 21.67
C VAL A 442 34.89 0.45 22.72
N GLY A 443 34.63 -0.39 23.69
CA GLY A 443 33.84 -0.11 24.88
C GLY A 443 34.60 -0.42 26.15
N VAL A 444 34.06 -0.02 27.28
CA VAL A 444 34.52 -0.40 28.62
C VAL A 444 33.32 -0.95 29.37
N MET A 445 33.37 -2.23 29.71
CA MET A 445 32.31 -2.92 30.43
C MET A 445 32.90 -3.69 31.60
N GLY A 446 32.56 -3.32 32.82
CA GLY A 446 33.07 -3.99 34.03
C GLY A 446 34.60 -3.96 34.14
N ASP A 447 35.22 -2.78 33.92
CA ASP A 447 36.69 -2.57 33.94
C ASP A 447 37.50 -3.28 32.82
N GLU A 448 36.83 -3.99 31.92
CA GLU A 448 37.46 -4.61 30.76
C GLU A 448 37.17 -3.83 29.46
N ARG A 449 38.14 -3.82 28.56
CA ARG A 449 37.94 -3.29 27.20
C ARG A 449 37.23 -4.34 26.36
N THR A 450 36.12 -3.88 25.72
CA THR A 450 35.38 -4.68 24.72
C THR A 450 35.61 -4.14 23.31
N TYR A 451 35.42 -4.99 22.31
CA TYR A 451 35.43 -4.61 20.91
C TYR A 451 34.23 -5.26 20.21
N ASP A 452 33.08 -4.64 20.34
CA ASP A 452 31.80 -5.21 20.01
C ASP A 452 31.07 -4.40 18.93
N TYR A 453 29.93 -4.93 18.47
CA TYR A 453 29.13 -4.32 17.40
C TYR A 453 28.37 -3.09 17.87
N ALA A 454 28.09 -2.22 16.88
CA ALA A 454 27.11 -1.15 17.01
C ALA A 454 25.79 -1.56 16.37
N ILE A 455 24.69 -1.32 17.06
CA ILE A 455 23.31 -1.46 16.57
C ILE A 455 22.82 -0.10 16.12
N ALA A 456 22.25 -0.03 14.92
CA ALA A 456 21.48 1.11 14.44
C ALA A 456 19.99 0.88 14.70
N LEU A 457 19.36 1.83 15.36
CA LEU A 457 17.90 1.90 15.50
C LEU A 457 17.35 2.80 14.40
N ARG A 458 16.31 2.36 13.73
CA ARG A 458 15.60 3.11 12.70
C ARG A 458 14.13 3.15 13.04
N ALA A 459 13.52 4.36 13.04
CA ALA A 459 12.09 4.54 13.14
C ALA A 459 11.65 5.64 12.17
N VAL A 460 10.61 5.38 11.37
CA VAL A 460 10.16 6.29 10.32
C VAL A 460 8.66 6.49 10.34
N GLU A 461 8.26 7.71 10.00
CA GLU A 461 6.89 8.13 9.75
C GLU A 461 6.73 8.39 8.26
N THR A 462 5.66 7.85 7.68
CA THR A 462 5.40 7.95 6.24
C THR A 462 3.92 7.76 5.95
N GLN A 463 3.47 8.24 4.79
CA GLN A 463 2.11 7.99 4.32
C GLN A 463 2.05 6.88 3.26
N ASP A 464 3.06 6.80 2.40
CA ASP A 464 3.07 5.98 1.19
C ASP A 464 4.37 5.18 0.97
N PHE A 465 5.33 5.28 1.88
CA PHE A 465 6.69 4.73 1.76
C PHE A 465 7.52 5.25 0.57
N MET A 466 7.00 6.16 -0.24
CA MET A 466 7.79 6.86 -1.27
C MET A 466 8.68 7.90 -0.62
N THR A 467 8.12 8.67 0.30
CA THR A 467 8.84 9.60 1.18
C THR A 467 8.67 9.19 2.63
N ALA A 468 9.67 9.41 3.45
CA ALA A 468 9.61 9.16 4.89
C ALA A 468 10.51 10.13 5.66
N ASP A 469 10.06 10.56 6.82
CA ASP A 469 10.91 11.26 7.78
C ASP A 469 11.24 10.33 8.94
N PHE A 470 12.33 10.59 9.67
CA PHE A 470 12.61 9.84 10.88
C PHE A 470 11.62 10.23 11.99
N SER A 471 11.20 9.26 12.78
CA SER A 471 10.34 9.52 13.94
C SER A 471 11.15 10.17 15.07
N ARG A 472 10.61 11.23 15.67
CA ARG A 472 11.27 11.96 16.78
C ARG A 472 10.94 11.30 18.09
N LEU A 473 11.57 10.15 18.34
CA LEU A 473 11.41 9.42 19.59
C LEU A 473 11.91 10.23 20.78
N GLN A 474 11.25 10.10 21.93
CA GLN A 474 11.67 10.73 23.18
C GLN A 474 13.02 10.17 23.62
N TRP A 475 13.88 11.03 24.14
CA TRP A 475 15.22 10.64 24.61
C TRP A 475 15.20 9.57 25.70
N GLU A 476 14.19 9.61 26.56
CA GLU A 476 13.98 8.63 27.65
C GLU A 476 13.71 7.22 27.10
N LEU A 477 12.98 7.13 25.98
CA LEU A 477 12.75 5.87 25.28
C LEU A 477 14.05 5.34 24.68
N LEU A 478 14.79 6.20 23.96
CA LEU A 478 16.06 5.83 23.36
C LEU A 478 17.11 5.42 24.41
N ASP A 479 17.16 6.12 25.55
CA ASP A 479 18.03 5.77 26.68
C ASP A 479 17.67 4.40 27.26
N THR A 480 16.38 4.13 27.45
CA THR A 480 15.89 2.84 27.97
C THR A 480 16.23 1.70 27.01
N VAL A 481 15.96 1.88 25.71
CA VAL A 481 16.29 0.90 24.67
C VAL A 481 17.79 0.64 24.62
N SER A 482 18.61 1.72 24.64
CA SER A 482 20.07 1.63 24.61
C SER A 482 20.61 0.84 25.81
N ARG A 483 20.18 1.17 27.02
CA ARG A 483 20.58 0.46 28.25
C ARG A 483 20.18 -1.01 28.21
N ARG A 484 18.95 -1.31 27.78
CA ARG A 484 18.48 -2.68 27.70
C ARG A 484 19.28 -3.49 26.67
N ILE A 485 19.49 -2.98 25.45
CA ILE A 485 20.24 -3.71 24.42
C ILE A 485 21.66 -3.97 24.88
N VAL A 486 22.37 -2.96 25.41
CA VAL A 486 23.77 -3.14 25.85
C VAL A 486 23.88 -4.12 27.01
N ASN A 487 22.91 -4.18 27.92
CA ASN A 487 22.94 -5.06 29.10
C ASN A 487 22.43 -6.48 28.79
N GLU A 488 21.45 -6.64 27.89
CA GLU A 488 20.78 -7.91 27.65
C GLU A 488 21.33 -8.65 26.42
N VAL A 489 21.94 -7.94 25.45
CA VAL A 489 22.44 -8.52 24.19
C VAL A 489 23.97 -8.56 24.19
N LYS A 490 24.55 -9.75 24.32
CA LYS A 490 26.01 -9.93 24.26
C LYS A 490 26.58 -9.53 22.90
N GLY A 491 27.76 -8.93 22.87
CA GLY A 491 28.44 -8.51 21.66
C GLY A 491 28.00 -7.16 21.10
N VAL A 492 27.29 -6.36 21.90
CA VAL A 492 26.87 -4.99 21.55
C VAL A 492 27.33 -4.01 22.64
N ASN A 493 28.05 -2.98 22.23
CA ASN A 493 28.51 -1.92 23.16
C ASN A 493 28.14 -0.50 22.71
N ARG A 494 27.38 -0.35 21.59
CA ARG A 494 27.03 0.96 21.05
C ARG A 494 25.69 0.95 20.34
N ILE A 495 24.90 1.97 20.60
CA ILE A 495 23.61 2.19 19.91
C ILE A 495 23.67 3.49 19.13
N LEU A 496 23.20 3.46 17.90
CA LEU A 496 23.06 4.61 16.99
C LEU A 496 21.58 4.79 16.66
N TYR A 497 21.15 6.02 16.42
CA TYR A 497 19.81 6.31 15.92
C TYR A 497 19.93 7.00 14.55
N ASP A 498 19.32 6.42 13.51
CA ASP A 498 19.36 6.96 12.15
C ASP A 498 18.28 8.03 11.99
N VAL A 499 18.73 9.27 11.77
CA VAL A 499 17.91 10.49 11.61
C VAL A 499 17.78 10.93 10.15
N THR A 500 18.07 10.07 9.20
CA THR A 500 18.06 10.42 7.78
C THR A 500 16.67 10.22 7.17
N SER A 501 16.18 11.22 6.45
CA SER A 501 14.91 11.13 5.71
C SER A 501 15.04 10.29 4.42
N LYS A 502 13.92 9.86 3.88
CA LYS A 502 13.84 9.28 2.53
C LYS A 502 13.07 10.24 1.61
N PRO A 503 13.65 10.73 0.48
CA PRO A 503 15.07 10.65 0.15
C PRO A 503 15.95 11.47 1.09
N PRO A 504 17.29 11.34 1.12
CA PRO A 504 18.13 10.53 0.20
C PRO A 504 18.29 9.05 0.62
N ALA A 505 18.03 8.72 1.90
CA ALA A 505 18.13 7.33 2.36
C ALA A 505 16.94 6.47 1.90
N THR A 506 17.04 5.17 2.13
CA THR A 506 15.91 4.23 2.06
C THR A 506 15.35 3.98 3.46
N VAL A 507 14.23 3.26 3.59
CA VAL A 507 13.70 2.88 4.90
C VAL A 507 14.59 1.81 5.54
N GLU A 508 14.82 0.69 4.83
CA GLU A 508 15.77 -0.35 5.25
C GLU A 508 17.22 0.10 4.96
N LEU A 509 18.20 -0.47 5.67
CA LEU A 509 19.61 -0.10 5.49
C LEU A 509 20.29 -0.85 4.33
N GLU A 510 19.77 -2.04 3.95
CA GLU A 510 20.20 -2.81 2.77
C GLU A 510 19.04 -3.11 1.81
#